data_017c475c799ce606b70715f0b9c45fc8
#
_entry.id   017c475c799ce606b70715f0b9c45fc8
#
_cell.length_a   1.000
_cell.length_b   1.000
_cell.length_c   1.000
_cell.angle_alpha   90.00
_cell.angle_beta   90.00
_cell.angle_gamma   90.00
#
_symmetry.space_group_name_H-M   'P 1'
#
loop_
_entity.id
_entity.type
_entity.pdbx_description
1 polymer ?
#
loop_
_entity_poly.entity_id
_entity_poly.type
_entity_poly.pdbx_seq_one_letter_code
_entity_poly.pdbx_strand_id
1 'polypeptide(L)'
;MFASVGASILGRWLSLSIVMEKDAGSQDGMEMRERPVYKLVIFDLDGTLTQERSIWEYIHKRLGKWYGFAEDYQNQFLAGKISYEEFCERDAQVWKGMKIEELIEIVKTVPFHQGVDELIGYLKEKGLKLSMVSSGLSLLSSWVHQRYGFDYSISNDLLHEGGILTGKVNIQVYYDRKAVWVRRILKRFKVKPEETIAIGDSHGDIEMFQMVGFSIAFNSSCKELERVASICVRTKNLGDIIPRLPFI
;
A
#
# COMPACT_ATOMS: atom_id res chain seq x y z
N MET A 1 -32.26 -35.41 -43.77
CA MET A 1 -31.75 -34.27 -44.53
C MET A 1 -30.96 -33.39 -43.58
N PHE A 2 -29.68 -33.38 -43.80
CA PHE A 2 -28.64 -32.45 -43.31
C PHE A 2 -28.63 -31.95 -41.88
N ALA A 3 -27.68 -32.59 -41.17
CA ALA A 3 -27.01 -32.08 -39.96
C ALA A 3 -26.11 -30.87 -40.29
N SER A 4 -25.96 -29.91 -39.40
CA SER A 4 -24.76 -29.08 -39.32
C SER A 4 -24.38 -28.87 -37.87
N VAL A 5 -23.25 -29.47 -37.54
CA VAL A 5 -22.49 -29.31 -36.30
C VAL A 5 -21.72 -28.00 -36.43
N GLY A 6 -21.97 -27.07 -35.54
CA GLY A 6 -21.17 -25.86 -35.37
C GLY A 6 -20.33 -25.93 -34.11
N ALA A 7 -19.06 -26.32 -34.23
CA ALA A 7 -18.10 -26.25 -33.15
C ALA A 7 -17.61 -24.80 -32.96
N SER A 8 -17.92 -24.21 -31.84
CA SER A 8 -17.38 -22.91 -31.40
C SER A 8 -16.04 -23.13 -30.71
N ILE A 9 -14.96 -22.78 -31.39
CA ILE A 9 -13.61 -22.69 -30.80
C ILE A 9 -13.46 -21.29 -30.22
N LEU A 10 -13.57 -21.17 -28.90
CA LEU A 10 -13.18 -19.97 -28.16
C LEU A 10 -11.65 -19.92 -28.10
N GLY A 11 -11.06 -19.19 -29.02
CA GLY A 11 -9.62 -18.91 -29.03
C GLY A 11 -9.25 -17.96 -27.88
N ARG A 12 -8.36 -18.42 -27.01
CA ARG A 12 -7.65 -17.59 -26.03
C ARG A 12 -6.76 -16.60 -26.79
N TRP A 13 -7.14 -15.34 -26.82
CA TRP A 13 -6.27 -14.26 -27.24
C TRP A 13 -5.34 -13.86 -26.09
N LEU A 14 -4.11 -14.44 -26.08
CA LEU A 14 -2.97 -13.86 -25.37
C LEU A 14 -2.43 -12.73 -26.25
N SER A 15 -2.74 -11.47 -25.94
CA SER A 15 -2.15 -10.32 -26.62
C SER A 15 -0.72 -10.12 -26.11
N LEU A 16 0.27 -10.62 -26.85
CA LEU A 16 1.67 -10.21 -26.72
C LEU A 16 1.82 -8.80 -27.33
N SER A 17 2.04 -7.80 -26.51
CA SER A 17 2.42 -6.46 -26.98
C SER A 17 3.94 -6.35 -26.98
N ILE A 18 4.54 -6.26 -28.16
CA ILE A 18 5.98 -6.12 -28.38
C ILE A 18 6.34 -4.64 -28.49
N VAL A 19 7.27 -4.17 -27.67
CA VAL A 19 7.89 -2.82 -27.82
C VAL A 19 9.29 -2.97 -28.37
N MET A 20 9.56 -2.32 -29.48
CA MET A 20 10.90 -2.23 -30.08
C MET A 20 11.60 -0.97 -29.57
N GLU A 21 12.61 -1.13 -28.71
CA GLU A 21 13.59 -0.06 -28.45
C GLU A 21 14.70 -0.12 -29.48
N LYS A 22 14.97 0.98 -30.16
CA LYS A 22 16.11 1.13 -31.05
C LYS A 22 17.27 1.73 -30.28
N ASP A 23 18.24 0.87 -29.91
CA ASP A 23 19.57 1.35 -29.59
C ASP A 23 20.41 1.45 -30.87
N ALA A 24 20.96 2.62 -31.12
CA ALA A 24 21.85 2.88 -32.24
C ALA A 24 23.27 2.39 -31.89
N GLY A 25 23.65 1.22 -32.40
CA GLY A 25 25.05 0.82 -32.49
C GLY A 25 25.45 -0.47 -31.75
N SER A 26 25.03 -1.60 -32.25
CA SER A 26 25.82 -2.86 -32.39
C SER A 26 24.93 -3.94 -33.00
N GLN A 27 25.46 -4.66 -33.99
CA GLN A 27 24.83 -5.87 -34.54
C GLN A 27 25.07 -7.00 -33.54
N ASP A 28 24.21 -7.10 -32.53
CA ASP A 28 24.06 -8.31 -31.73
C ASP A 28 22.59 -8.43 -31.30
N GLY A 29 22.07 -9.62 -31.39
CA GLY A 29 20.69 -10.04 -31.36
C GLY A 29 19.80 -9.26 -30.40
N MET A 30 18.73 -8.70 -30.95
CA MET A 30 17.68 -8.01 -30.22
C MET A 30 16.90 -9.05 -29.40
N GLU A 31 17.32 -9.28 -28.16
CA GLU A 31 16.53 -10.04 -27.20
C GLU A 31 15.20 -9.32 -26.95
N MET A 32 14.11 -9.90 -27.45
CA MET A 32 12.76 -9.47 -27.10
C MET A 32 12.52 -9.77 -25.62
N ARG A 33 12.67 -8.79 -24.74
CA ARG A 33 12.27 -8.95 -23.35
C ARG A 33 10.75 -8.98 -23.29
N GLU A 34 10.20 -10.13 -22.92
CA GLU A 34 8.78 -10.25 -22.60
C GLU A 34 8.43 -9.25 -21.50
N ARG A 35 7.33 -8.51 -21.66
CA ARG A 35 6.84 -7.62 -20.59
C ARG A 35 6.56 -8.46 -19.35
N PRO A 36 7.00 -8.04 -18.16
CA PRO A 36 6.72 -8.79 -16.94
C PRO A 36 5.21 -8.91 -16.74
N VAL A 37 4.75 -10.13 -16.48
CA VAL A 37 3.36 -10.36 -16.10
C VAL A 37 3.23 -10.07 -14.60
N TYR A 38 2.61 -8.94 -14.26
CA TYR A 38 2.40 -8.58 -12.86
C TYR A 38 1.36 -9.49 -12.19
N LYS A 39 1.61 -9.85 -10.93
CA LYS A 39 0.81 -10.81 -10.16
C LYS A 39 0.40 -10.28 -8.80
N LEU A 40 1.09 -9.26 -8.30
CA LEU A 40 0.93 -8.73 -6.94
C LEU A 40 1.00 -7.21 -6.94
N VAL A 41 0.12 -6.57 -6.16
CA VAL A 41 0.23 -5.15 -5.80
C VAL A 41 0.35 -5.03 -4.29
N ILE A 42 1.35 -4.30 -3.83
CA ILE A 42 1.55 -3.98 -2.42
C ILE A 42 1.26 -2.50 -2.21
N PHE A 43 0.31 -2.22 -1.35
CA PHE A 43 -0.10 -0.86 -1.00
C PHE A 43 0.47 -0.44 0.35
N ASP A 44 0.87 0.81 0.46
CA ASP A 44 0.75 1.54 1.70
C ASP A 44 -0.72 1.92 1.96
N LEU A 45 -1.04 2.40 3.16
CA LEU A 45 -2.41 2.71 3.56
C LEU A 45 -2.63 4.20 3.79
N ASP A 46 -1.92 4.76 4.78
CA ASP A 46 -2.09 6.14 5.23
C ASP A 46 -1.51 7.13 4.20
N GLY A 47 -2.34 8.00 3.61
CA GLY A 47 -1.94 8.90 2.53
C GLY A 47 -2.00 8.27 1.13
N THR A 48 -2.11 6.94 1.04
CA THR A 48 -2.19 6.19 -0.22
C THR A 48 -3.61 5.77 -0.57
N LEU A 49 -4.26 4.97 0.26
CA LEU A 49 -5.69 4.64 0.12
C LEU A 49 -6.57 5.67 0.84
N THR A 50 -6.12 6.15 1.99
CA THR A 50 -6.79 7.20 2.75
C THR A 50 -6.23 8.59 2.43
N GLN A 51 -7.03 9.62 2.65
CA GLN A 51 -6.60 11.01 2.50
C GLN A 51 -5.72 11.47 3.67
N GLU A 52 -5.84 10.79 4.82
CA GLU A 52 -5.06 11.07 6.02
C GLU A 52 -3.70 10.39 5.93
N ARG A 53 -2.63 11.12 6.22
CA ARG A 53 -1.25 10.63 6.13
C ARG A 53 -0.76 9.89 7.37
N SER A 54 -1.56 9.92 8.46
CA SER A 54 -1.29 9.21 9.70
C SER A 54 -2.58 8.92 10.43
N ILE A 55 -2.88 7.65 10.62
CA ILE A 55 -4.02 7.22 11.45
C ILE A 55 -3.81 7.59 12.92
N TRP A 56 -2.55 7.64 13.38
CA TRP A 56 -2.21 8.10 14.73
C TRP A 56 -2.66 9.54 14.94
N GLU A 57 -2.23 10.44 14.05
CA GLU A 57 -2.62 11.85 14.06
C GLU A 57 -4.13 12.03 13.95
N TYR A 58 -4.78 11.28 13.04
CA TYR A 58 -6.22 11.36 12.83
C TYR A 58 -7.00 11.02 14.10
N ILE A 59 -6.67 9.92 14.79
CA ILE A 59 -7.32 9.52 16.04
C ILE A 59 -7.11 10.58 17.11
N HIS A 60 -5.88 11.07 17.29
CA HIS A 60 -5.60 12.13 18.26
C HIS A 60 -6.41 13.40 18.01
N LYS A 61 -6.52 13.83 16.75
CA LYS A 61 -7.34 14.99 16.36
C LYS A 61 -8.82 14.78 16.68
N ARG A 62 -9.35 13.61 16.35
CA ARG A 62 -10.76 13.27 16.61
C ARG A 62 -11.08 13.19 18.10
N LEU A 63 -10.13 12.83 18.93
CA LEU A 63 -10.24 12.79 20.38
C LEU A 63 -9.92 14.14 21.05
N GLY A 64 -9.53 15.18 20.29
CA GLY A 64 -9.09 16.45 20.85
C GLY A 64 -7.77 16.38 21.64
N LYS A 65 -6.95 15.34 21.38
CA LYS A 65 -5.69 15.06 22.09
C LYS A 65 -4.45 15.33 21.24
N TRP A 66 -4.62 15.97 20.08
CA TRP A 66 -3.51 16.23 19.17
C TRP A 66 -2.59 17.33 19.68
N TYR A 67 -3.17 18.49 20.00
CA TYR A 67 -2.42 19.66 20.40
C TYR A 67 -1.79 19.47 21.79
N GLY A 68 -0.50 19.76 21.88
CA GLY A 68 0.31 19.58 23.08
C GLY A 68 1.26 18.39 22.94
N PHE A 69 0.87 17.20 23.43
CA PHE A 69 1.81 16.07 23.51
C PHE A 69 1.97 15.27 22.20
N ALA A 70 0.86 14.89 21.55
CA ALA A 70 0.93 13.99 20.38
C ALA A 70 1.57 14.67 19.17
N GLU A 71 1.26 15.96 18.93
CA GLU A 71 1.93 16.74 17.89
C GLU A 71 3.43 16.87 18.14
N ASP A 72 3.84 17.07 19.39
CA ASP A 72 5.26 17.16 19.75
C ASP A 72 5.97 15.82 19.57
N TYR A 73 5.35 14.69 19.91
CA TYR A 73 5.92 13.36 19.67
C TYR A 73 6.15 13.09 18.18
N GLN A 74 5.18 13.43 17.33
CA GLN A 74 5.34 13.29 15.88
C GLN A 74 6.47 14.19 15.36
N ASN A 75 6.53 15.43 15.81
CA ASN A 75 7.59 16.37 15.42
C ASN A 75 8.98 15.89 15.87
N GLN A 76 9.10 15.35 17.09
CA GLN A 76 10.35 14.77 17.58
C GLN A 76 10.78 13.54 16.77
N PHE A 77 9.84 12.66 16.42
CA PHE A 77 10.09 11.50 15.57
C PHE A 77 10.56 11.92 14.18
N LEU A 78 9.83 12.80 13.49
CA LEU A 78 10.19 13.29 12.16
C LEU A 78 11.54 14.03 12.16
N ALA A 79 11.92 14.66 13.26
CA ALA A 79 13.21 15.31 13.44
C ALA A 79 14.32 14.31 13.85
N GLY A 80 14.04 13.00 13.98
CA GLY A 80 14.99 11.98 14.39
C GLY A 80 15.44 12.09 15.86
N LYS A 81 14.71 12.80 16.70
CA LYS A 81 15.02 13.00 18.13
C LYS A 81 14.58 11.83 19.00
N ILE A 82 13.56 11.10 18.59
CA ILE A 82 13.08 9.88 19.24
C ILE A 82 12.96 8.77 18.20
N SER A 83 13.04 7.51 18.66
CA SER A 83 12.83 6.36 17.79
C SER A 83 11.37 6.19 17.38
N TYR A 84 11.12 5.35 16.36
CA TYR A 84 9.77 5.00 15.97
C TYR A 84 9.02 4.25 17.09
N GLU A 85 9.73 3.38 17.82
CA GLU A 85 9.19 2.67 18.98
C GLU A 85 8.72 3.66 20.05
N GLU A 86 9.58 4.59 20.40
CA GLU A 86 9.28 5.60 21.43
C GLU A 86 8.10 6.48 21.03
N PHE A 87 8.03 6.87 19.75
CA PHE A 87 6.88 7.59 19.20
C PHE A 87 5.58 6.79 19.37
N CYS A 88 5.55 5.52 18.93
CA CYS A 88 4.37 4.67 19.03
C CYS A 88 3.95 4.40 20.49
N GLU A 89 4.92 4.20 21.38
CA GLU A 89 4.64 3.96 22.80
C GLU A 89 4.05 5.21 23.47
N ARG A 90 4.61 6.39 23.20
CA ARG A 90 4.10 7.65 23.75
C ARG A 90 2.69 7.94 23.28
N ASP A 91 2.41 7.74 21.99
CA ASP A 91 1.07 7.91 21.43
C ASP A 91 0.07 6.92 22.03
N ALA A 92 0.43 5.64 22.12
CA ALA A 92 -0.42 4.62 22.73
C ALA A 92 -0.73 4.92 24.22
N GLN A 93 0.22 5.47 24.96
CA GLN A 93 0.01 5.87 26.37
C GLN A 93 -1.07 6.94 26.53
N VAL A 94 -1.24 7.85 25.57
CA VAL A 94 -2.30 8.88 25.61
C VAL A 94 -3.70 8.26 25.60
N TRP A 95 -3.83 7.05 25.04
CA TRP A 95 -5.11 6.32 24.93
C TRP A 95 -5.30 5.24 26.01
N LYS A 96 -4.37 5.11 26.95
CA LYS A 96 -4.47 4.14 28.04
C LYS A 96 -5.78 4.30 28.82
N GLY A 97 -6.48 3.19 29.08
CA GLY A 97 -7.74 3.16 29.80
C GLY A 97 -8.98 3.48 28.94
N MET A 98 -8.82 3.89 27.68
CA MET A 98 -9.93 4.09 26.74
C MET A 98 -10.45 2.73 26.23
N LYS A 99 -11.71 2.71 25.82
CA LYS A 99 -12.28 1.54 25.12
C LYS A 99 -11.79 1.50 23.69
N ILE A 100 -11.35 0.33 23.23
CA ILE A 100 -10.89 0.15 21.85
C ILE A 100 -12.00 0.45 20.84
N GLU A 101 -13.26 0.19 21.21
CA GLU A 101 -14.44 0.45 20.40
C GLU A 101 -14.57 1.95 20.04
N GLU A 102 -14.15 2.86 20.92
CA GLU A 102 -14.17 4.30 20.65
C GLU A 102 -13.22 4.65 19.50
N LEU A 103 -12.04 4.03 19.47
CA LEU A 103 -11.07 4.21 18.39
C LEU A 103 -11.56 3.56 17.09
N ILE A 104 -12.20 2.40 17.18
CA ILE A 104 -12.79 1.72 16.01
C ILE A 104 -13.85 2.60 15.34
N GLU A 105 -14.73 3.25 16.09
CA GLU A 105 -15.73 4.15 15.52
C GLU A 105 -15.08 5.39 14.87
N ILE A 106 -14.00 5.92 15.44
CA ILE A 106 -13.22 6.99 14.81
C ILE A 106 -12.60 6.51 13.49
N VAL A 107 -11.96 5.35 13.49
CA VAL A 107 -11.31 4.77 12.30
C VAL A 107 -12.26 4.59 11.13
N LYS A 108 -13.52 4.21 11.38
CA LYS A 108 -14.55 4.07 10.35
C LYS A 108 -14.90 5.40 9.64
N THR A 109 -14.53 6.54 10.23
CA THR A 109 -14.77 7.87 9.65
C THR A 109 -13.60 8.41 8.82
N VAL A 110 -12.51 7.66 8.70
CA VAL A 110 -11.33 8.06 7.91
C VAL A 110 -11.73 8.22 6.43
N PRO A 111 -11.47 9.38 5.81
CA PRO A 111 -11.80 9.61 4.42
C PRO A 111 -10.86 8.86 3.49
N PHE A 112 -11.42 8.19 2.48
CA PHE A 112 -10.67 7.56 1.40
C PHE A 112 -10.48 8.52 0.22
N HIS A 113 -9.42 8.29 -0.56
CA HIS A 113 -9.31 8.93 -1.86
C HIS A 113 -10.45 8.48 -2.79
N GLN A 114 -10.86 9.36 -3.69
CA GLN A 114 -11.76 8.97 -4.79
C GLN A 114 -11.09 7.88 -5.63
N GLY A 115 -11.88 6.99 -6.23
CA GLY A 115 -11.37 5.95 -7.13
C GLY A 115 -10.68 4.75 -6.45
N VAL A 116 -10.68 4.66 -5.11
CA VAL A 116 -10.14 3.47 -4.40
C VAL A 116 -10.91 2.22 -4.82
N ASP A 117 -12.26 2.28 -4.80
CA ASP A 117 -13.11 1.15 -5.20
C ASP A 117 -12.85 0.74 -6.66
N GLU A 118 -12.67 1.73 -7.55
CA GLU A 118 -12.40 1.53 -8.98
C GLU A 118 -11.05 0.85 -9.20
N LEU A 119 -9.97 1.38 -8.58
CA LEU A 119 -8.63 0.80 -8.72
C LEU A 119 -8.56 -0.62 -8.18
N ILE A 120 -9.09 -0.85 -6.97
CA ILE A 120 -9.07 -2.17 -6.34
C ILE A 120 -9.89 -3.17 -7.14
N GLY A 121 -11.09 -2.78 -7.60
CA GLY A 121 -11.94 -3.59 -8.48
C GLY A 121 -11.21 -3.99 -9.75
N TYR A 122 -10.62 -3.02 -10.44
CA TYR A 122 -9.84 -3.25 -11.66
C TYR A 122 -8.67 -4.23 -11.45
N LEU A 123 -7.88 -4.04 -10.40
CA LEU A 123 -6.74 -4.93 -10.11
C LEU A 123 -7.18 -6.37 -9.84
N LYS A 124 -8.31 -6.54 -9.14
CA LYS A 124 -8.91 -7.86 -8.90
C LYS A 124 -9.44 -8.52 -10.18
N GLU A 125 -10.10 -7.76 -11.04
CA GLU A 125 -10.56 -8.25 -12.35
C GLU A 125 -9.40 -8.73 -13.22
N LYS A 126 -8.23 -8.10 -13.08
CA LYS A 126 -6.98 -8.55 -13.71
C LYS A 126 -6.34 -9.77 -13.02
N GLY A 127 -6.90 -10.25 -11.93
CA GLY A 127 -6.42 -11.43 -11.20
C GLY A 127 -5.20 -11.19 -10.33
N LEU A 128 -4.85 -9.92 -10.03
CA LEU A 128 -3.71 -9.61 -9.18
C LEU A 128 -4.05 -9.89 -7.71
N LYS A 129 -3.04 -10.36 -6.97
CA LYS A 129 -3.08 -10.43 -5.51
C LYS A 129 -2.86 -9.03 -4.93
N LEU A 130 -3.60 -8.71 -3.87
CA LEU A 130 -3.51 -7.41 -3.20
C LEU A 130 -2.98 -7.59 -1.77
N SER A 131 -1.92 -6.87 -1.44
CA SER A 131 -1.35 -6.84 -0.10
C SER A 131 -1.22 -5.42 0.41
N MET A 132 -1.19 -5.26 1.73
CA MET A 132 -1.04 -3.97 2.39
C MET A 132 0.03 -4.06 3.48
N VAL A 133 0.94 -3.07 3.50
CA VAL A 133 2.00 -2.92 4.52
C VAL A 133 1.94 -1.49 5.05
N SER A 134 1.42 -1.32 6.26
CA SER A 134 1.26 -0.01 6.88
C SER A 134 1.98 0.07 8.22
N SER A 135 2.68 1.16 8.47
CA SER A 135 3.19 1.52 9.80
C SER A 135 2.13 2.15 10.71
N GLY A 136 0.90 2.27 10.23
CA GLY A 136 -0.26 2.68 11.02
C GLY A 136 -0.81 1.56 11.89
N LEU A 137 -2.09 1.64 12.22
CA LEU A 137 -2.78 0.75 13.16
C LEU A 137 -3.63 -0.32 12.47
N SER A 138 -3.64 -1.52 13.05
CA SER A 138 -4.46 -2.64 12.60
C SER A 138 -5.96 -2.38 12.69
N LEU A 139 -6.39 -1.44 13.51
CA LEU A 139 -7.77 -0.96 13.53
C LEU A 139 -8.24 -0.49 12.14
N LEU A 140 -7.41 0.26 11.43
CA LEU A 140 -7.69 0.73 10.07
C LEU A 140 -7.41 -0.34 9.04
N SER A 141 -6.23 -0.96 9.09
CA SER A 141 -5.83 -1.93 8.05
C SER A 141 -6.70 -3.18 8.03
N SER A 142 -7.19 -3.67 9.17
CA SER A 142 -8.11 -4.80 9.24
C SER A 142 -9.48 -4.45 8.66
N TRP A 143 -9.98 -3.24 8.94
CA TRP A 143 -11.24 -2.78 8.36
C TRP A 143 -11.14 -2.64 6.83
N VAL A 144 -10.05 -2.04 6.33
CA VAL A 144 -9.77 -1.92 4.88
C VAL A 144 -9.59 -3.30 4.24
N HIS A 145 -8.88 -4.21 4.90
CA HIS A 145 -8.70 -5.59 4.45
C HIS A 145 -10.05 -6.28 4.23
N GLN A 146 -10.95 -6.19 5.21
CA GLN A 146 -12.28 -6.81 5.12
C GLN A 146 -13.15 -6.14 4.05
N ARG A 147 -13.18 -4.79 4.02
CA ARG A 147 -13.99 -4.02 3.10
C ARG A 147 -13.63 -4.30 1.64
N TYR A 148 -12.34 -4.30 1.34
CA TYR A 148 -11.82 -4.42 -0.02
C TYR A 148 -11.33 -5.82 -0.37
N GLY A 149 -11.34 -6.77 0.57
CA GLY A 149 -10.93 -8.16 0.36
C GLY A 149 -9.47 -8.26 -0.11
N PHE A 150 -8.55 -7.67 0.64
CA PHE A 150 -7.12 -7.86 0.44
C PHE A 150 -6.73 -9.32 0.71
N ASP A 151 -5.73 -9.86 0.01
CA ASP A 151 -5.22 -11.21 0.25
C ASP A 151 -4.31 -11.28 1.48
N TYR A 152 -3.68 -10.15 1.86
CA TYR A 152 -2.83 -10.03 3.04
C TYR A 152 -2.72 -8.57 3.50
N SER A 153 -2.66 -8.36 4.81
CA SER A 153 -2.36 -7.06 5.41
C SER A 153 -1.52 -7.23 6.67
N ILE A 154 -0.67 -6.24 6.94
CA ILE A 154 0.15 -6.17 8.14
C ILE A 154 0.33 -4.73 8.58
N SER A 155 0.21 -4.48 9.89
CA SER A 155 0.36 -3.19 10.55
C SER A 155 0.57 -3.38 12.05
N ASN A 156 0.53 -2.33 12.85
CA ASN A 156 0.80 -2.36 14.28
C ASN A 156 -0.48 -2.50 15.11
N ASP A 157 -0.42 -3.25 16.20
CA ASP A 157 -1.58 -3.55 17.04
C ASP A 157 -1.54 -2.77 18.36
N LEU A 158 -2.60 -2.03 18.68
CA LEU A 158 -2.80 -1.55 20.04
C LEU A 158 -3.19 -2.71 20.96
N LEU A 159 -2.49 -2.83 22.09
CA LEU A 159 -2.77 -3.89 23.06
C LEU A 159 -3.93 -3.48 23.99
N HIS A 160 -4.86 -4.39 24.19
CA HIS A 160 -6.01 -4.19 25.07
C HIS A 160 -6.29 -5.43 25.90
N GLU A 161 -6.93 -5.23 27.06
CA GLU A 161 -7.43 -6.29 27.94
C GLU A 161 -8.91 -6.05 28.18
N GLY A 162 -9.75 -7.02 27.82
CA GLY A 162 -11.22 -6.89 27.92
C GLY A 162 -11.78 -5.68 27.16
N GLY A 163 -11.16 -5.27 26.05
CA GLY A 163 -11.56 -4.11 25.26
C GLY A 163 -11.02 -2.77 25.77
N ILE A 164 -10.25 -2.76 26.87
CA ILE A 164 -9.64 -1.53 27.42
C ILE A 164 -8.17 -1.44 26.99
N LEU A 165 -7.79 -0.33 26.39
CA LEU A 165 -6.43 -0.08 25.90
C LEU A 165 -5.43 -0.05 27.06
N THR A 166 -4.35 -0.80 26.93
CA THR A 166 -3.29 -0.88 27.95
C THR A 166 -2.29 0.27 27.87
N GLY A 167 -2.33 1.06 26.80
CA GLY A 167 -1.31 2.06 26.49
C GLY A 167 -0.03 1.46 25.89
N LYS A 168 -0.10 0.20 25.43
CA LYS A 168 1.02 -0.49 24.77
C LYS A 168 0.68 -0.80 23.32
N VAL A 169 1.71 -0.96 22.50
CA VAL A 169 1.59 -1.29 21.09
C VAL A 169 2.53 -2.46 20.75
N ASN A 170 2.04 -3.38 19.93
CA ASN A 170 2.86 -4.42 19.29
C ASN A 170 3.30 -3.90 17.93
N ILE A 171 4.56 -3.48 17.81
CA ILE A 171 5.12 -2.93 16.58
C ILE A 171 5.58 -4.06 15.68
N GLN A 172 4.91 -4.25 14.56
CA GLN A 172 5.24 -5.23 13.54
C GLN A 172 5.89 -4.58 12.32
N VAL A 173 5.39 -3.38 11.94
CA VAL A 173 5.86 -2.64 10.77
C VAL A 173 6.49 -1.33 11.23
N TYR A 174 7.79 -1.21 11.05
CA TYR A 174 8.52 0.04 11.26
C TYR A 174 8.32 0.98 10.07
N TYR A 175 8.28 2.27 10.35
CA TYR A 175 8.03 3.30 9.34
C TYR A 175 8.99 3.20 8.14
N ASP A 176 10.27 3.00 8.40
CA ASP A 176 11.36 2.97 7.42
C ASP A 176 11.89 1.57 7.07
N ARG A 177 11.22 0.48 7.50
CA ARG A 177 11.71 -0.91 7.33
C ARG A 177 10.67 -1.83 6.68
N LYS A 178 9.94 -1.32 5.71
CA LYS A 178 8.90 -2.09 5.00
C LYS A 178 9.49 -3.24 4.15
N ALA A 179 10.74 -3.17 3.72
CA ALA A 179 11.40 -4.22 2.93
C ALA A 179 11.33 -5.62 3.57
N VAL A 180 11.36 -5.71 4.90
CA VAL A 180 11.23 -6.99 5.62
C VAL A 180 9.90 -7.67 5.30
N TRP A 181 8.82 -6.89 5.28
CA TRP A 181 7.48 -7.40 4.97
C TRP A 181 7.30 -7.67 3.49
N VAL A 182 7.84 -6.84 2.61
CA VAL A 182 7.83 -7.09 1.17
C VAL A 182 8.44 -8.47 0.88
N ARG A 183 9.64 -8.77 1.43
CA ARG A 183 10.27 -10.11 1.28
C ARG A 183 9.38 -11.25 1.75
N ARG A 184 8.69 -11.10 2.89
CA ARG A 184 7.77 -12.10 3.43
C ARG A 184 6.56 -12.30 2.53
N ILE A 185 6.00 -11.22 1.99
CA ILE A 185 4.84 -11.23 1.08
C ILE A 185 5.21 -11.90 -0.25
N LEU A 186 6.34 -11.53 -0.86
CA LEU A 186 6.83 -12.17 -2.08
C LEU A 186 7.00 -13.69 -1.90
N LYS A 187 7.60 -14.11 -0.78
CA LYS A 187 7.73 -15.53 -0.44
C LYS A 187 6.37 -16.22 -0.24
N ARG A 188 5.44 -15.56 0.48
CA ARG A 188 4.10 -16.08 0.75
C ARG A 188 3.31 -16.37 -0.52
N PHE A 189 3.33 -15.43 -1.48
CA PHE A 189 2.60 -15.56 -2.74
C PHE A 189 3.41 -16.24 -3.85
N LYS A 190 4.68 -16.58 -3.60
CA LYS A 190 5.60 -17.15 -4.59
C LYS A 190 5.70 -16.29 -5.85
N VAL A 191 5.78 -14.97 -5.65
CA VAL A 191 5.88 -13.95 -6.69
C VAL A 191 7.27 -13.34 -6.65
N LYS A 192 7.82 -13.03 -7.81
CA LYS A 192 9.13 -12.37 -7.92
C LYS A 192 9.01 -10.85 -7.77
N PRO A 193 10.09 -10.15 -7.39
CA PRO A 193 10.11 -8.69 -7.35
C PRO A 193 9.62 -8.03 -8.64
N GLU A 194 10.11 -8.48 -9.79
CA GLU A 194 9.76 -7.96 -11.13
C GLU A 194 8.29 -8.18 -11.53
N GLU A 195 7.58 -9.08 -10.84
CA GLU A 195 6.15 -9.37 -11.03
C GLU A 195 5.25 -8.59 -10.05
N THR A 196 5.85 -7.63 -9.31
CA THR A 196 5.17 -6.91 -8.21
C THR A 196 5.15 -5.41 -8.46
N ILE A 197 4.02 -4.79 -8.16
CA ILE A 197 3.81 -3.35 -8.15
C ILE A 197 3.73 -2.88 -6.69
N ALA A 198 4.31 -1.73 -6.37
CA ALA A 198 4.11 -1.03 -5.10
C ALA A 198 3.48 0.35 -5.31
N ILE A 199 2.58 0.74 -4.40
CA ILE A 199 1.93 2.06 -4.40
C ILE A 199 2.06 2.65 -3.00
N GLY A 200 2.59 3.89 -2.91
CA GLY A 200 2.84 4.58 -1.64
C GLY A 200 2.98 6.08 -1.83
N ASP A 201 3.09 6.85 -0.75
CA ASP A 201 3.12 8.32 -0.79
C ASP A 201 4.25 8.95 0.03
N SER A 202 4.91 8.23 0.92
CA SER A 202 5.79 8.79 1.94
C SER A 202 7.22 8.22 1.93
N HIS A 203 8.10 8.85 2.70
CA HIS A 203 9.47 8.36 2.91
C HIS A 203 9.52 6.90 3.38
N GLY A 204 8.52 6.48 4.18
CA GLY A 204 8.42 5.10 4.66
C GLY A 204 8.29 4.03 3.57
N ASP A 205 8.00 4.43 2.32
CA ASP A 205 7.78 3.51 1.20
C ASP A 205 9.03 3.30 0.33
N ILE A 206 10.11 4.02 0.60
CA ILE A 206 11.34 3.96 -0.21
C ILE A 206 11.87 2.53 -0.31
N GLU A 207 12.04 1.84 0.83
CA GLU A 207 12.51 0.46 0.82
C GLU A 207 11.55 -0.50 0.10
N MET A 208 10.24 -0.27 0.21
CA MET A 208 9.23 -1.06 -0.49
C MET A 208 9.38 -0.88 -2.01
N PHE A 209 9.57 0.36 -2.48
CA PHE A 209 9.75 0.66 -3.90
C PHE A 209 11.01 0.03 -4.49
N GLN A 210 12.11 0.00 -3.71
CA GLN A 210 13.37 -0.61 -4.14
C GLN A 210 13.31 -2.14 -4.24
N MET A 211 12.25 -2.77 -3.72
CA MET A 211 12.08 -4.22 -3.67
C MET A 211 11.14 -4.79 -4.75
N VAL A 212 10.61 -3.95 -5.65
CA VAL A 212 9.59 -4.35 -6.64
C VAL A 212 9.99 -3.94 -8.05
N GLY A 213 9.35 -4.56 -9.06
CA GLY A 213 9.62 -4.27 -10.47
C GLY A 213 8.99 -2.97 -10.97
N PHE A 214 7.92 -2.51 -10.33
CA PHE A 214 7.27 -1.25 -10.69
C PHE A 214 6.71 -0.55 -9.44
N SER A 215 6.88 0.76 -9.35
CA SER A 215 6.44 1.52 -8.19
C SER A 215 5.77 2.85 -8.58
N ILE A 216 4.74 3.23 -7.83
CA ILE A 216 3.92 4.41 -8.08
C ILE A 216 3.92 5.29 -6.83
N ALA A 217 4.57 6.46 -6.92
CA ALA A 217 4.45 7.49 -5.91
C ALA A 217 3.15 8.28 -6.14
N PHE A 218 2.17 8.09 -5.24
CA PHE A 218 0.86 8.72 -5.33
C PHE A 218 0.80 9.95 -4.42
N ASN A 219 0.56 11.14 -5.01
CA ASN A 219 0.46 12.41 -4.29
C ASN A 219 1.60 12.67 -3.28
N SER A 220 2.77 12.09 -3.54
CA SER A 220 3.91 12.24 -2.65
C SER A 220 4.42 13.68 -2.63
N SER A 221 4.86 14.11 -1.45
CA SER A 221 5.68 15.32 -1.24
C SER A 221 7.14 14.96 -0.93
N CYS A 222 7.46 13.66 -0.83
CA CYS A 222 8.80 13.15 -0.53
C CYS A 222 9.62 13.02 -1.82
N LYS A 223 10.58 13.93 -2.02
CA LYS A 223 11.44 13.92 -3.22
C LYS A 223 12.31 12.66 -3.33
N GLU A 224 12.70 12.09 -2.20
CA GLU A 224 13.47 10.85 -2.14
C GLU A 224 12.65 9.67 -2.68
N LEU A 225 11.37 9.56 -2.30
CA LEU A 225 10.47 8.56 -2.83
C LEU A 225 10.25 8.74 -4.34
N GLU A 226 10.04 9.99 -4.78
CA GLU A 226 9.83 10.30 -6.20
C GLU A 226 11.03 9.93 -7.09
N ARG A 227 12.26 10.01 -6.56
CA ARG A 227 13.48 9.62 -7.30
C ARG A 227 13.60 8.12 -7.51
N VAL A 228 13.05 7.30 -6.61
CA VAL A 228 13.12 5.84 -6.69
C VAL A 228 11.84 5.23 -7.29
N ALA A 229 10.79 6.02 -7.46
CA ALA A 229 9.53 5.59 -8.06
C ALA A 229 9.68 5.39 -9.57
N SER A 230 9.04 4.35 -10.11
CA SER A 230 8.93 4.15 -11.57
C SER A 230 8.12 5.27 -12.21
N ILE A 231 7.04 5.70 -11.55
CA ILE A 231 6.23 6.87 -11.95
C ILE A 231 5.73 7.64 -10.74
N CYS A 232 5.45 8.93 -10.94
CA CYS A 232 4.77 9.78 -9.95
C CYS A 232 3.40 10.18 -10.51
N VAL A 233 2.35 10.00 -9.70
CA VAL A 233 0.97 10.36 -10.05
C VAL A 233 0.46 11.38 -9.04
N ARG A 234 0.03 12.55 -9.54
CA ARG A 234 -0.58 13.62 -8.72
C ARG A 234 -1.97 13.89 -9.24
N THR A 235 -2.97 13.50 -8.45
CA THR A 235 -4.39 13.62 -8.79
C THR A 235 -5.25 13.48 -7.54
N LYS A 236 -6.52 13.87 -7.65
CA LYS A 236 -7.51 13.67 -6.57
C LYS A 236 -8.18 12.28 -6.62
N ASN A 237 -8.04 11.57 -7.74
CA ASN A 237 -8.68 10.29 -7.99
C ASN A 237 -7.65 9.16 -8.14
N LEU A 238 -7.62 8.23 -7.22
CA LEU A 238 -6.71 7.08 -7.26
C LEU A 238 -6.94 6.18 -8.49
N GLY A 239 -8.15 6.19 -9.06
CA GLY A 239 -8.47 5.50 -10.31
C GLY A 239 -7.64 5.98 -11.52
N ASP A 240 -7.11 7.21 -11.48
CA ASP A 240 -6.23 7.74 -12.53
C ASP A 240 -4.87 7.00 -12.62
N ILE A 241 -4.58 6.10 -11.68
CA ILE A 241 -3.46 5.17 -11.76
C ILE A 241 -3.72 4.09 -12.83
N ILE A 242 -4.97 3.69 -13.05
CA ILE A 242 -5.33 2.57 -13.94
C ILE A 242 -4.66 2.72 -15.33
N PRO A 243 -4.83 3.82 -16.08
CA PRO A 243 -4.23 3.96 -17.40
C PRO A 243 -2.69 4.09 -17.39
N ARG A 244 -2.06 4.09 -16.24
CA ARG A 244 -0.60 4.22 -16.06
C ARG A 244 0.04 2.93 -15.55
N LEU A 245 -0.75 1.88 -15.37
CA LEU A 245 -0.25 0.57 -14.97
C LEU A 245 0.58 -0.06 -16.10
N PRO A 246 1.67 -0.77 -15.79
CA PRO A 246 2.65 -1.20 -16.78
C PRO A 246 2.16 -2.34 -17.70
N PHE A 247 0.94 -2.79 -17.52
CA PHE A 247 0.32 -3.86 -18.31
C PHE A 247 -0.90 -3.40 -19.13
N ILE A 248 -1.11 -2.11 -19.28
CA ILE A 248 -2.15 -1.49 -20.11
C ILE A 248 -1.58 -1.00 -21.43
#